data_d91c0f096f45a57078e0a6d5e74db6d2
#
_entry.id   d91c0f096f45a57078e0a6d5e74db6d2
#
_cell.length_a   1.000
_cell.length_b   1.000
_cell.length_c   1.000
_cell.angle_alpha   90.00
_cell.angle_beta   90.00
_cell.angle_gamma   90.00
#
_symmetry.space_group_name_H-M   'P 1'
#
loop_
_entity.id
_entity.type
_entity.pdbx_description
1 polymer ?
#
loop_
_entity_poly.entity_id
_entity_poly.type
_entity_poly.pdbx_seq_one_letter_code
_entity_poly.pdbx_strand_id
1 'polypeptide(L)'
;MKGLFVSGLKHTGIAIVLFLLSASVLAGQPNQKVLDYIDLYKEIAVREMIEYKIPASITMAQGILESGAGQSELALKSNNHFGIKCHTDWKGDKVYYDDDAKDECFRKYNHVEESYRDHSTFLVNKTRYAELFTLNITDYKGWAKGLKAAG
;
A
#
# COMPACT_ATOMS: atom_id res chain seq x y z
N MET A 1 -69.38 -33.68 35.13
CA MET A 1 -69.78 -32.29 34.80
C MET A 1 -68.51 -31.46 34.60
N LYS A 2 -68.44 -30.86 33.44
CA LYS A 2 -67.64 -29.69 33.04
C LYS A 2 -66.12 -29.71 33.24
N GLY A 3 -65.47 -29.88 32.11
CA GLY A 3 -64.09 -29.59 31.86
C GLY A 3 -63.72 -28.10 31.94
N LEU A 4 -62.45 -27.82 32.16
CA LEU A 4 -61.89 -26.51 31.86
C LEU A 4 -60.62 -26.71 31.02
N PHE A 5 -60.75 -26.30 29.75
CA PHE A 5 -59.61 -26.10 28.84
C PHE A 5 -58.78 -24.92 29.33
N VAL A 6 -57.49 -25.08 29.46
CA VAL A 6 -56.55 -23.96 29.56
C VAL A 6 -55.65 -24.00 28.36
N SER A 7 -55.84 -22.97 27.56
CA SER A 7 -55.18 -22.62 26.31
C SER A 7 -53.65 -22.50 26.46
N GLY A 8 -52.93 -23.24 25.64
CA GLY A 8 -51.47 -23.09 25.49
C GLY A 8 -51.12 -21.79 24.79
N LEU A 9 -50.34 -20.94 25.43
CA LEU A 9 -49.82 -19.72 24.87
C LEU A 9 -48.52 -20.03 24.11
N LYS A 10 -48.57 -19.83 22.80
CA LYS A 10 -47.49 -20.07 21.86
C LYS A 10 -46.42 -19.01 22.05
N HIS A 11 -45.21 -19.41 22.54
CA HIS A 11 -44.02 -18.62 22.55
C HIS A 11 -43.17 -18.89 21.30
N THR A 12 -43.59 -18.38 20.15
CA THR A 12 -42.86 -18.55 18.88
C THR A 12 -42.42 -17.22 18.25
N GLY A 13 -42.27 -16.17 19.05
CA GLY A 13 -41.96 -14.82 18.48
C GLY A 13 -40.57 -14.23 18.80
N ILE A 14 -39.80 -14.80 19.72
CA ILE A 14 -38.59 -14.13 20.22
C ILE A 14 -37.29 -14.71 19.63
N ALA A 15 -37.31 -15.95 19.11
CA ALA A 15 -36.10 -16.59 18.60
C ALA A 15 -35.63 -16.06 17.22
N ILE A 16 -36.49 -15.42 16.44
CA ILE A 16 -36.18 -14.97 15.07
C ILE A 16 -35.46 -13.60 15.06
N VAL A 17 -35.67 -12.77 16.08
CA VAL A 17 -35.07 -11.42 16.13
C VAL A 17 -33.62 -11.43 16.56
N LEU A 18 -33.17 -12.45 17.29
CA LEU A 18 -31.76 -12.56 17.73
C LEU A 18 -30.83 -13.12 16.66
N PHE A 19 -31.31 -13.71 15.58
CA PHE A 19 -30.47 -14.27 14.50
C PHE A 19 -30.19 -13.28 13.38
N LEU A 20 -30.85 -12.12 13.35
CA LEU A 20 -30.64 -11.09 12.32
C LEU A 20 -29.58 -10.04 12.71
N LEU A 21 -29.08 -10.07 13.95
CA LEU A 21 -28.07 -9.12 14.43
C LEU A 21 -26.62 -9.62 14.32
N SER A 22 -26.41 -10.85 13.86
CA SER A 22 -25.07 -11.43 13.67
C SER A 22 -24.55 -11.35 12.22
N ALA A 23 -25.27 -10.72 11.31
CA ALA A 23 -24.75 -10.35 9.98
C ALA A 23 -23.93 -9.04 10.07
N SER A 24 -23.17 -8.86 11.14
CA SER A 24 -22.29 -7.73 11.30
C SER A 24 -21.00 -7.93 10.53
N VAL A 25 -20.89 -7.16 9.46
CA VAL A 25 -19.65 -6.51 9.02
C VAL A 25 -18.49 -7.48 8.87
N LEU A 26 -18.52 -8.27 7.81
CA LEU A 26 -17.30 -8.71 7.18
C LEU A 26 -16.74 -7.54 6.33
N ALA A 27 -16.54 -6.39 6.94
CA ALA A 27 -15.62 -5.39 6.44
C ALA A 27 -14.26 -6.08 6.45
N GLY A 28 -13.68 -6.31 5.27
CA GLY A 28 -12.41 -7.01 5.16
C GLY A 28 -11.42 -6.40 6.16
N GLN A 29 -10.89 -7.22 7.06
CA GLN A 29 -9.89 -6.79 8.01
C GLN A 29 -8.72 -6.19 7.20
N PRO A 30 -8.19 -5.03 7.58
CA PRO A 30 -7.02 -4.48 6.91
C PRO A 30 -5.91 -5.54 6.90
N ASN A 31 -5.24 -5.69 5.79
CA ASN A 31 -4.11 -6.62 5.71
C ASN A 31 -3.03 -6.19 6.72
N GLN A 32 -2.79 -7.00 7.75
CA GLN A 32 -1.86 -6.66 8.83
C GLN A 32 -0.47 -6.31 8.31
N LYS A 33 0.02 -7.00 7.27
CA LYS A 33 1.32 -6.69 6.63
C LYS A 33 1.38 -5.27 6.09
N VAL A 34 0.26 -4.78 5.53
CA VAL A 34 0.17 -3.40 5.02
C VAL A 34 0.19 -2.41 6.18
N LEU A 35 -0.52 -2.70 7.27
CA LEU A 35 -0.51 -1.83 8.47
C LEU A 35 0.89 -1.77 9.10
N ASP A 36 1.56 -2.90 9.24
CA ASP A 36 2.91 -2.98 9.77
C ASP A 36 3.91 -2.20 8.88
N TYR A 37 3.78 -2.33 7.55
CA TYR A 37 4.59 -1.56 6.61
C TYR A 37 4.36 -0.05 6.75
N ILE A 38 3.12 0.39 6.85
CA ILE A 38 2.78 1.80 7.06
C ILE A 38 3.41 2.30 8.36
N ASP A 39 3.29 1.54 9.43
CA ASP A 39 3.84 1.93 10.74
C ASP A 39 5.36 2.08 10.71
N LEU A 40 6.06 1.19 10.00
CA LEU A 40 7.52 1.23 9.87
C LEU A 40 8.03 2.41 9.03
N TYR A 41 7.31 2.78 7.94
CA TYR A 41 7.87 3.66 6.92
C TYR A 41 7.13 5.00 6.74
N LYS A 42 6.01 5.24 7.47
CA LYS A 42 5.23 6.49 7.35
C LYS A 42 6.06 7.76 7.56
N GLU A 43 6.97 7.74 8.54
CA GLU A 43 7.82 8.91 8.82
C GLU A 43 8.81 9.21 7.68
N ILE A 44 9.29 8.17 7.00
CA ILE A 44 10.13 8.33 5.82
C ILE A 44 9.32 8.96 4.71
N ALA A 45 8.13 8.43 4.40
CA ALA A 45 7.26 8.98 3.37
C ALA A 45 6.87 10.44 3.63
N VAL A 46 6.64 10.81 4.90
CA VAL A 46 6.35 12.20 5.29
C VAL A 46 7.57 13.10 5.07
N ARG A 47 8.79 12.66 5.44
CA ARG A 47 10.02 13.43 5.16
C ARG A 47 10.22 13.66 3.66
N GLU A 48 10.03 12.63 2.84
CA GLU A 48 10.11 12.75 1.38
C GLU A 48 9.04 13.71 0.82
N MET A 49 7.82 13.68 1.36
CA MET A 49 6.76 14.63 1.00
C MET A 49 7.17 16.09 1.29
N ILE A 50 7.74 16.35 2.45
CA ILE A 50 8.18 17.70 2.83
C ILE A 50 9.28 18.19 1.89
N GLU A 51 10.24 17.33 1.56
CA GLU A 51 11.41 17.69 0.76
C GLU A 51 11.10 17.74 -0.74
N TYR A 52 10.42 16.73 -1.29
CA TYR A 52 10.23 16.54 -2.73
C TYR A 52 8.83 16.89 -3.22
N LYS A 53 7.89 17.25 -2.33
CA LYS A 53 6.51 17.63 -2.69
C LYS A 53 5.69 16.51 -3.34
N ILE A 54 6.02 15.27 -3.08
CA ILE A 54 5.25 14.09 -3.48
C ILE A 54 4.35 13.70 -2.30
N PRO A 55 3.02 13.50 -2.48
CA PRO A 55 2.16 13.10 -1.37
C PRO A 55 2.67 11.84 -0.67
N ALA A 56 2.79 11.87 0.65
CA ALA A 56 3.26 10.73 1.44
C ALA A 56 2.41 9.47 1.20
N SER A 57 1.09 9.64 1.00
CA SER A 57 0.17 8.56 0.66
C SER A 57 0.48 7.90 -0.69
N ILE A 58 0.96 8.66 -1.67
CA ILE A 58 1.38 8.14 -2.98
C ILE A 58 2.67 7.35 -2.84
N THR A 59 3.70 7.91 -2.20
CA THR A 59 4.97 7.22 -1.95
C THR A 59 4.73 5.92 -1.17
N MET A 60 3.89 5.98 -0.13
CA MET A 60 3.54 4.82 0.68
C MET A 60 2.81 3.74 -0.12
N ALA A 61 1.81 4.13 -0.94
CA ALA A 61 1.05 3.19 -1.77
C ALA A 61 1.95 2.48 -2.80
N GLN A 62 2.86 3.22 -3.46
CA GLN A 62 3.83 2.64 -4.38
C GLN A 62 4.79 1.69 -3.66
N GLY A 63 5.36 2.09 -2.52
CA GLY A 63 6.22 1.20 -1.74
C GLY A 63 5.53 -0.10 -1.31
N ILE A 64 4.25 -0.04 -0.89
CA ILE A 64 3.46 -1.23 -0.54
C ILE A 64 3.29 -2.14 -1.76
N LEU A 65 2.91 -1.59 -2.90
CA LEU A 65 2.62 -2.36 -4.12
C LEU A 65 3.90 -2.99 -4.70
N GLU A 66 4.94 -2.19 -4.88
CA GLU A 66 6.18 -2.61 -5.54
C GLU A 66 7.01 -3.60 -4.69
N SER A 67 6.95 -3.48 -3.37
CA SER A 67 7.69 -4.36 -2.46
C SER A 67 6.87 -5.51 -1.86
N GLY A 68 5.58 -5.64 -2.20
CA GLY A 68 4.68 -6.56 -1.51
C GLY A 68 4.61 -6.28 0.00
N ALA A 69 4.47 -5.00 0.37
CA ALA A 69 4.57 -4.51 1.74
C ALA A 69 5.91 -4.89 2.42
N GLY A 70 7.01 -4.72 1.69
CA GLY A 70 8.37 -5.00 2.17
C GLY A 70 8.72 -6.50 2.25
N GLN A 71 7.86 -7.39 1.75
CA GLN A 71 8.03 -8.83 1.88
C GLN A 71 8.57 -9.50 0.60
N SER A 72 8.69 -8.75 -0.51
CA SER A 72 9.25 -9.32 -1.74
C SER A 72 10.72 -9.72 -1.54
N GLU A 73 11.16 -10.75 -2.26
CA GLU A 73 12.55 -11.21 -2.19
C GLU A 73 13.53 -10.10 -2.55
N LEU A 74 13.21 -9.30 -3.57
CA LEU A 74 14.02 -8.16 -3.97
C LEU A 74 14.13 -7.13 -2.84
N ALA A 75 13.01 -6.72 -2.21
CA ALA A 75 13.03 -5.76 -1.12
C ALA A 75 13.87 -6.24 0.08
N LEU A 76 13.70 -7.51 0.46
CA LEU A 76 14.43 -8.10 1.59
C LEU A 76 15.94 -8.20 1.34
N LYS A 77 16.36 -8.49 0.10
CA LYS A 77 17.78 -8.66 -0.25
C LYS A 77 18.50 -7.33 -0.52
N SER A 78 17.77 -6.31 -0.95
CA SER A 78 18.37 -5.08 -1.48
C SER A 78 17.93 -3.78 -0.81
N ASN A 79 16.97 -3.81 0.13
CA ASN A 79 16.30 -2.62 0.66
C ASN A 79 15.66 -1.73 -0.45
N ASN A 80 15.44 -2.29 -1.64
CA ASN A 80 14.87 -1.59 -2.78
C ASN A 80 13.36 -1.81 -2.81
N HIS A 81 12.62 -0.89 -2.21
CA HIS A 81 11.17 -1.00 -2.05
C HIS A 81 10.37 -0.49 -3.27
N PHE A 82 11.04 0.01 -4.29
CA PHE A 82 10.40 0.57 -5.50
C PHE A 82 10.86 -0.10 -6.79
N GLY A 83 11.61 -1.21 -6.71
CA GLY A 83 12.07 -1.93 -7.88
C GLY A 83 12.95 -1.09 -8.81
N ILE A 84 13.77 -0.19 -8.28
CA ILE A 84 14.57 0.71 -9.09
C ILE A 84 15.72 -0.06 -9.74
N LYS A 85 15.72 -0.09 -11.09
CA LYS A 85 16.72 -0.76 -11.91
C LYS A 85 18.03 0.05 -11.96
N CYS A 86 19.15 -0.61 -12.24
CA CYS A 86 20.48 -0.01 -12.15
C CYS A 86 20.76 1.07 -13.16
N HIS A 87 20.15 1.29 -14.19
CA HIS A 87 20.53 2.26 -15.23
C HIS A 87 22.07 2.48 -15.36
N THR A 88 22.52 3.15 -16.39
CA THR A 88 23.96 3.29 -16.71
C THR A 88 24.74 4.19 -15.75
N ASP A 89 24.06 5.04 -15.03
CA ASP A 89 24.61 6.02 -14.07
C ASP A 89 24.82 5.48 -12.64
N TRP A 90 24.22 4.30 -12.33
CA TRP A 90 24.31 3.72 -11.00
C TRP A 90 25.73 3.18 -10.69
N LYS A 91 26.34 3.66 -9.61
CA LYS A 91 27.68 3.27 -9.14
C LYS A 91 27.66 2.51 -7.80
N GLY A 92 26.50 2.41 -7.16
CA GLY A 92 26.33 1.69 -5.89
C GLY A 92 26.26 0.18 -6.05
N ASP A 93 25.95 -0.49 -4.95
CA ASP A 93 25.75 -1.95 -4.90
C ASP A 93 24.60 -2.39 -5.76
N LYS A 94 24.65 -3.65 -6.19
CA LYS A 94 23.71 -4.23 -7.15
C LYS A 94 23.23 -5.58 -6.66
N VAL A 95 22.03 -5.93 -7.08
CA VAL A 95 21.47 -7.28 -6.98
C VAL A 95 20.84 -7.64 -8.33
N TYR A 96 20.89 -8.90 -8.68
CA TYR A 96 20.28 -9.41 -9.90
C TYR A 96 19.05 -10.24 -9.54
N TYR A 97 17.95 -10.01 -10.26
CA TYR A 97 16.69 -10.65 -9.99
C TYR A 97 15.92 -10.83 -11.31
N ASP A 98 15.19 -11.95 -11.44
CA ASP A 98 14.33 -12.19 -12.59
C ASP A 98 13.01 -11.43 -12.39
N ASP A 99 12.71 -10.50 -13.31
CA ASP A 99 11.49 -9.67 -13.32
C ASP A 99 10.88 -9.73 -14.74
N ASP A 100 10.82 -8.63 -15.47
CA ASP A 100 10.36 -8.61 -16.87
C ASP A 100 11.31 -9.41 -17.80
N ALA A 101 12.58 -9.46 -17.44
CA ALA A 101 13.60 -10.27 -18.09
C ALA A 101 14.44 -11.03 -17.05
N LYS A 102 15.20 -12.01 -17.55
CA LYS A 102 16.11 -12.79 -16.71
C LYS A 102 17.34 -11.94 -16.33
N ASP A 103 17.82 -12.10 -15.09
CA ASP A 103 19.03 -11.47 -14.57
C ASP A 103 19.03 -9.93 -14.68
N GLU A 104 17.89 -9.26 -14.45
CA GLU A 104 17.83 -7.81 -14.47
C GLU A 104 18.55 -7.20 -13.25
N CYS A 105 19.25 -6.09 -13.49
CA CYS A 105 20.02 -5.40 -12.46
C CYS A 105 19.16 -4.41 -11.70
N PHE A 106 19.09 -4.58 -10.37
CA PHE A 106 18.43 -3.66 -9.45
C PHE A 106 19.44 -3.00 -8.50
N ARG A 107 19.15 -1.75 -8.13
CA ARG A 107 19.92 -1.01 -7.13
C ARG A 107 19.79 -1.68 -5.78
N LYS A 108 20.91 -1.77 -5.03
CA LYS A 108 20.92 -2.25 -3.65
C LYS A 108 21.35 -1.11 -2.73
N TYR A 109 20.61 -0.95 -1.65
CA TYR A 109 20.82 0.12 -0.67
C TYR A 109 21.22 -0.46 0.69
N ASN A 110 21.94 0.33 1.48
CA ASN A 110 22.28 -0.04 2.85
C ASN A 110 21.07 0.08 3.79
N HIS A 111 20.20 1.07 3.53
CA HIS A 111 19.01 1.36 4.31
C HIS A 111 17.80 1.59 3.40
N VAL A 112 16.60 1.26 3.89
CA VAL A 112 15.34 1.44 3.13
C VAL A 112 15.10 2.90 2.77
N GLU A 113 15.48 3.84 3.64
CA GLU A 113 15.38 5.28 3.40
C GLU A 113 16.04 5.72 2.09
N GLU A 114 17.14 5.08 1.71
CA GLU A 114 17.85 5.42 0.46
C GLU A 114 16.99 5.08 -0.76
N SER A 115 16.22 3.99 -0.71
CA SER A 115 15.30 3.65 -1.80
C SER A 115 14.13 4.63 -1.92
N TYR A 116 13.61 5.13 -0.79
CA TYR A 116 12.58 6.18 -0.76
C TYR A 116 13.10 7.49 -1.36
N ARG A 117 14.32 7.89 -0.97
CA ARG A 117 15.00 9.06 -1.51
C ARG A 117 15.23 8.94 -3.02
N ASP A 118 15.71 7.80 -3.46
CA ASP A 118 15.98 7.55 -4.88
C ASP A 118 14.70 7.55 -5.71
N HIS A 119 13.62 6.97 -5.20
CA HIS A 119 12.28 7.04 -5.80
C HIS A 119 11.79 8.49 -5.93
N SER A 120 11.91 9.30 -4.88
CA SER A 120 11.53 10.72 -4.91
C SER A 120 12.33 11.48 -5.97
N THR A 121 13.65 11.29 -5.97
CA THR A 121 14.56 11.87 -6.94
C THR A 121 14.24 11.43 -8.37
N PHE A 122 13.89 10.17 -8.58
CA PHE A 122 13.48 9.66 -9.88
C PHE A 122 12.24 10.38 -10.42
N LEU A 123 11.20 10.55 -9.59
CA LEU A 123 9.98 11.25 -10.00
C LEU A 123 10.23 12.72 -10.34
N VAL A 124 11.01 13.42 -9.51
CA VAL A 124 11.33 14.85 -9.74
C VAL A 124 12.13 15.06 -11.03
N ASN A 125 13.08 14.17 -11.32
CA ASN A 125 14.02 14.37 -12.44
C ASN A 125 13.49 13.89 -13.80
N LYS A 126 12.37 13.15 -13.85
CA LYS A 126 11.82 12.68 -15.12
C LYS A 126 10.72 13.59 -15.62
N THR A 127 10.94 14.19 -16.79
CA THR A 127 10.02 15.15 -17.42
C THR A 127 8.60 14.64 -17.60
N ARG A 128 8.41 13.33 -17.78
CA ARG A 128 7.09 12.70 -17.91
C ARG A 128 6.22 12.86 -16.66
N TYR A 129 6.81 13.14 -15.49
CA TYR A 129 6.08 13.37 -14.23
C TYR A 129 5.94 14.84 -13.88
N ALA A 130 6.49 15.78 -14.66
CA ALA A 130 6.53 17.20 -14.33
C ALA A 130 5.14 17.78 -14.03
N GLU A 131 4.11 17.38 -14.79
CA GLU A 131 2.73 17.83 -14.60
C GLU A 131 2.15 17.44 -13.22
N LEU A 132 2.63 16.37 -12.60
CA LEU A 132 2.16 15.96 -11.28
C LEU A 132 2.48 17.00 -10.21
N PHE A 133 3.59 17.70 -10.35
CA PHE A 133 4.06 18.70 -9.40
C PHE A 133 3.27 20.01 -9.47
N THR A 134 2.34 20.15 -10.43
CA THR A 134 1.37 21.26 -10.49
C THR A 134 0.12 20.98 -9.66
N LEU A 135 -0.10 19.70 -9.25
CA LEU A 135 -1.24 19.30 -8.46
C LEU A 135 -1.08 19.69 -6.99
N ASN A 136 -2.21 19.89 -6.31
CA ASN A 136 -2.17 20.06 -4.86
C ASN A 136 -1.63 18.77 -4.21
N ILE A 137 -0.79 18.93 -3.19
CA ILE A 137 -0.18 17.81 -2.46
C ILE A 137 -1.20 16.90 -1.76
N THR A 138 -2.41 17.39 -1.53
CA THR A 138 -3.53 16.62 -0.97
C THR A 138 -4.38 15.93 -2.05
N ASP A 139 -4.16 16.23 -3.34
CA ASP A 139 -4.88 15.61 -4.45
C ASP A 139 -4.26 14.25 -4.83
N TYR A 140 -4.28 13.31 -3.91
CA TYR A 140 -3.75 11.96 -4.15
C TYR A 140 -4.44 11.25 -5.32
N LYS A 141 -5.71 11.58 -5.63
CA LYS A 141 -6.43 11.00 -6.78
C LYS A 141 -5.90 11.51 -8.12
N GLY A 142 -5.62 12.81 -8.21
CA GLY A 142 -4.96 13.41 -9.37
C GLY A 142 -3.56 12.83 -9.55
N TRP A 143 -2.78 12.72 -8.49
CA TRP A 143 -1.47 12.09 -8.49
C TRP A 143 -1.52 10.64 -9.00
N ALA A 144 -2.41 9.81 -8.46
CA ALA A 144 -2.53 8.41 -8.88
C ALA A 144 -2.92 8.28 -10.37
N LYS A 145 -3.85 9.11 -10.86
CA LYS A 145 -4.23 9.13 -12.28
C LYS A 145 -3.08 9.59 -13.17
N GLY A 146 -2.36 10.63 -12.77
CA GLY A 146 -1.25 11.16 -13.52
C GLY A 146 -0.06 10.19 -13.58
N LEU A 147 0.27 9.51 -12.48
CA LEU A 147 1.27 8.44 -12.46
C LEU A 147 0.91 7.33 -13.46
N LYS A 148 -0.35 6.86 -13.42
CA LYS A 148 -0.84 5.84 -14.36
C LYS A 148 -0.76 6.30 -15.82
N ALA A 149 -1.01 7.56 -16.09
CA ALA A 149 -0.95 8.11 -17.46
C ALA A 149 0.50 8.29 -17.94
N ALA A 150 1.44 8.52 -17.03
CA ALA A 150 2.86 8.69 -17.34
C ALA A 150 3.61 7.35 -17.56
N GLY A 151 2.99 6.22 -17.22
CA GLY A 151 3.52 4.86 -17.43
C GLY A 151 4.25 4.31 -16.24
#